data_21fd67e1d21f3975c553d797cca61b57
#
_entry.id   21fd67e1d21f3975c553d797cca61b57
#
_cell.length_a   1.000
_cell.length_b   1.000
_cell.length_c   1.000
_cell.angle_alpha   90.00
_cell.angle_beta   90.00
_cell.angle_gamma   90.00
#
_symmetry.space_group_name_H-M   'P 1'
#
loop_
_entity.id
_entity.type
_entity.pdbx_description
1 polymer ?
#
loop_
_entity_poly.entity_id
_entity_poly.type
_entity_poly.pdbx_seq_one_letter_code
_entity_poly.pdbx_strand_id
1 'polypeptide(L)'
;MPKPHIPLEDIRAQVEACRKCPLADGRTQTVFGVGNPSARVLIVGEAPGKNEDLQGEPFVGAAGKLLNQMLERIGLAREDIYIANILKCRPPGNRDPKPEVCTPWLREQVKAVHPTVLVTMGNFSTKFILQTNTGITRLCGKIHVTGPFRVIPTFHPAAAIYDRSKIGAIEQDFDLIK
;
A
#
# COMPACT_ATOMS: atom_id res chain seq x y z
N MET A 1 -4.55 -2.04 29.10
CA MET A 1 -3.20 -1.92 28.50
C MET A 1 -3.30 -2.25 27.02
N PRO A 2 -2.74 -1.43 26.14
CA PRO A 2 -2.66 -1.82 24.75
C PRO A 2 -1.83 -3.10 24.64
N LYS A 3 -2.29 -4.07 23.85
CA LYS A 3 -1.50 -5.28 23.59
C LYS A 3 -0.16 -4.84 22.98
N PRO A 4 0.97 -5.39 23.43
CA PRO A 4 2.24 -5.08 22.79
C PRO A 4 2.13 -5.43 21.30
N HIS A 5 2.48 -4.51 20.43
CA HIS A 5 2.52 -4.79 19.00
C HIS A 5 3.70 -5.72 18.69
N ILE A 6 3.51 -6.59 17.71
CA ILE A 6 4.55 -7.50 17.25
C ILE A 6 5.62 -6.66 16.53
N PRO A 7 6.92 -6.85 16.82
CA PRO A 7 7.98 -6.17 16.08
C PRO A 7 7.89 -6.42 14.58
N LEU A 8 8.21 -5.42 13.78
CA LEU A 8 8.07 -5.47 12.32
C LEU A 8 8.86 -6.65 11.71
N GLU A 9 10.05 -6.94 12.21
CA GLU A 9 10.87 -8.07 11.74
C GLU A 9 10.23 -9.43 12.03
N ASP A 10 9.52 -9.56 13.15
CA ASP A 10 8.80 -10.80 13.50
C ASP A 10 7.58 -10.99 12.58
N ILE A 11 6.92 -9.91 12.22
CA ILE A 11 5.82 -9.94 11.23
C ILE A 11 6.37 -10.36 9.87
N ARG A 12 7.52 -9.81 9.47
CA ARG A 12 8.21 -10.17 8.22
C ARG A 12 8.48 -11.67 8.16
N ALA A 13 9.07 -12.23 9.19
CA ALA A 13 9.38 -13.66 9.25
C ALA A 13 8.12 -14.54 9.10
N GLN A 14 7.02 -14.14 9.73
CA GLN A 14 5.74 -14.84 9.62
C GLN A 14 5.14 -14.74 8.22
N VAL A 15 5.24 -13.58 7.58
CA VAL A 15 4.76 -13.37 6.21
C VAL A 15 5.57 -14.20 5.22
N GLU A 16 6.90 -14.23 5.35
CA GLU A 16 7.78 -15.02 4.48
C GLU A 16 7.47 -16.51 4.55
N ALA A 17 7.09 -17.02 5.70
CA ALA A 17 6.69 -18.41 5.92
C ALA A 17 5.21 -18.69 5.64
N CYS A 18 4.42 -17.68 5.31
CA CYS A 18 2.96 -17.81 5.20
C CYS A 18 2.53 -18.69 4.02
N ARG A 19 1.66 -19.67 4.30
CA ARG A 19 1.03 -20.54 3.30
C ARG A 19 -0.48 -20.67 3.51
N LYS A 20 -1.11 -19.60 3.99
CA LYS A 20 -2.53 -19.62 4.39
C LYS A 20 -3.52 -19.60 3.23
N CYS A 21 -3.06 -19.37 2.00
CA CYS A 21 -3.92 -19.32 0.83
C CYS A 21 -3.18 -19.82 -0.43
N PRO A 22 -3.92 -20.14 -1.52
CA PRO A 22 -3.34 -20.68 -2.76
C PRO A 22 -2.31 -19.77 -3.44
N LEU A 23 -2.26 -18.49 -3.13
CA LEU A 23 -1.28 -17.57 -3.71
C LEU A 23 0.15 -17.94 -3.33
N ALA A 24 0.34 -18.63 -2.21
CA ALA A 24 1.65 -19.13 -1.79
C ALA A 24 2.27 -20.11 -2.77
N ASP A 25 1.47 -20.84 -3.53
CA ASP A 25 1.94 -21.85 -4.47
C ASP A 25 2.46 -21.25 -5.77
N GLY A 26 1.91 -20.10 -6.19
CA GLY A 26 2.26 -19.44 -7.45
C GLY A 26 3.25 -18.28 -7.33
N ARG A 27 3.58 -17.85 -6.12
CA ARG A 27 4.51 -16.74 -5.90
C ARG A 27 5.97 -17.16 -6.08
N THR A 28 6.82 -16.25 -6.54
CA THR A 28 8.27 -16.41 -6.47
C THR A 28 8.76 -16.16 -5.04
N GLN A 29 8.26 -15.07 -4.44
CA GLN A 29 8.52 -14.73 -3.04
C GLN A 29 7.40 -13.81 -2.52
N THR A 30 7.36 -13.61 -1.22
CA THR A 30 6.47 -12.63 -0.61
C THR A 30 6.99 -11.20 -0.82
N VAL A 31 6.07 -10.24 -0.86
CA VAL A 31 6.37 -8.81 -0.89
C VAL A 31 5.83 -8.20 0.40
N PHE A 32 6.70 -8.10 1.40
CA PHE A 32 6.31 -7.68 2.74
C PHE A 32 5.97 -6.20 2.83
N GLY A 33 6.84 -5.38 2.32
CA GLY A 33 6.81 -3.93 2.43
C GLY A 33 8.22 -3.40 2.65
N VAL A 34 8.39 -2.09 2.50
CA VAL A 34 9.71 -1.45 2.59
C VAL A 34 9.58 0.00 3.04
N GLY A 35 10.60 0.50 3.70
CA GLY A 35 10.71 1.90 4.08
C GLY A 35 11.08 2.11 5.53
N ASN A 36 10.80 3.30 6.03
CA ASN A 36 11.08 3.69 7.40
C ASN A 36 10.12 3.00 8.38
N PRO A 37 10.60 2.17 9.30
CA PRO A 37 9.73 1.49 10.28
C PRO A 37 9.06 2.43 11.28
N SER A 38 9.44 3.70 11.31
CA SER A 38 8.83 4.74 12.14
C SER A 38 8.21 5.85 11.29
N ALA A 39 7.81 5.55 10.07
CA ALA A 39 7.29 6.54 9.12
C ALA A 39 5.98 7.15 9.61
N ARG A 40 5.84 8.46 9.41
CA ARG A 40 4.58 9.16 9.61
C ARG A 40 3.53 8.81 8.54
N VAL A 41 4.00 8.52 7.33
CA VAL A 41 3.16 8.22 6.15
C VAL A 41 3.37 6.77 5.74
N LEU A 42 2.27 6.02 5.64
CA LEU A 42 2.27 4.66 5.13
C LEU A 42 1.40 4.61 3.87
N ILE A 43 1.99 4.14 2.77
CA ILE A 43 1.30 3.98 1.49
C ILE A 43 0.78 2.55 1.39
N VAL A 44 -0.50 2.43 1.06
CA VAL A 44 -1.19 1.15 0.95
C VAL A 44 -1.57 0.89 -0.51
N GLY A 45 -0.99 -0.14 -1.10
CA GLY A 45 -1.35 -0.64 -2.41
C GLY A 45 -2.21 -1.91 -2.34
N GLU A 46 -2.57 -2.45 -3.48
CA GLU A 46 -3.42 -3.64 -3.58
C GLU A 46 -2.62 -4.93 -3.44
N ALA A 47 -1.77 -5.23 -4.41
CA ALA A 47 -1.08 -6.51 -4.53
C ALA A 47 0.21 -6.38 -5.34
N PRO A 48 1.18 -7.30 -5.13
CA PRO A 48 2.38 -7.35 -5.97
C PRO A 48 2.07 -7.70 -7.41
N GLY A 49 2.72 -7.01 -8.34
CA GLY A 49 2.78 -7.39 -9.74
C GLY A 49 3.96 -8.33 -10.03
N LYS A 50 4.25 -8.53 -11.32
CA LYS A 50 5.33 -9.43 -11.76
C LYS A 50 6.70 -8.99 -11.25
N ASN A 51 7.05 -7.72 -11.41
CA ASN A 51 8.37 -7.21 -11.01
C ASN A 51 8.54 -7.22 -9.49
N GLU A 52 7.48 -6.91 -8.76
CA GLU A 52 7.46 -6.98 -7.31
C GLU A 52 7.66 -8.40 -6.80
N ASP A 53 6.99 -9.36 -7.40
CA ASP A 53 7.13 -10.79 -7.09
C ASP A 53 8.56 -11.29 -7.33
N LEU A 54 9.21 -10.82 -8.40
CA LEU A 54 10.59 -11.17 -8.72
C LEU A 54 11.60 -10.52 -7.77
N GLN A 55 11.39 -9.27 -7.37
CA GLN A 55 12.34 -8.49 -6.57
C GLN A 55 12.07 -8.51 -5.07
N GLY A 56 10.85 -8.85 -4.66
CA GLY A 56 10.46 -8.89 -3.24
C GLY A 56 10.16 -7.52 -2.64
N GLU A 57 10.05 -6.46 -3.45
CA GLU A 57 9.75 -5.11 -3.00
C GLU A 57 8.51 -4.54 -3.69
N PRO A 58 7.68 -3.74 -2.98
CA PRO A 58 6.51 -3.10 -3.57
C PRO A 58 6.91 -1.94 -4.48
N PHE A 59 6.13 -1.69 -5.51
CA PHE A 59 6.26 -0.54 -6.40
C PHE A 59 7.67 -0.38 -7.00
N VAL A 60 8.14 -1.39 -7.71
CA VAL A 60 9.46 -1.40 -8.37
C VAL A 60 9.40 -1.24 -9.90
N GLY A 61 8.21 -1.35 -10.50
CA GLY A 61 8.01 -1.16 -11.94
C GLY A 61 7.73 0.28 -12.33
N ALA A 62 7.06 0.47 -13.47
CA ALA A 62 6.69 1.80 -13.98
C ALA A 62 5.82 2.60 -13.00
N ALA A 63 4.87 1.92 -12.34
CA ALA A 63 4.05 2.53 -11.29
C ALA A 63 4.91 2.99 -10.10
N GLY A 64 5.95 2.24 -9.76
CA GLY A 64 6.91 2.63 -8.71
C GLY A 64 7.73 3.86 -9.07
N LYS A 65 8.11 4.00 -10.33
CA LYS A 65 8.82 5.22 -10.81
C LYS A 65 7.93 6.45 -10.69
N LEU A 66 6.67 6.34 -11.05
CA LEU A 66 5.72 7.45 -10.90
C LEU A 66 5.50 7.79 -9.42
N LEU A 67 5.39 6.78 -8.55
CA LEU A 67 5.31 7.01 -7.11
C LEU A 67 6.53 7.79 -6.59
N ASN A 68 7.73 7.42 -7.02
CA ASN A 68 8.95 8.12 -6.64
C ASN A 68 8.92 9.59 -7.07
N GLN A 69 8.45 9.88 -8.28
CA GLN A 69 8.29 11.24 -8.78
C GLN A 69 7.29 12.05 -7.94
N MET A 70 6.18 11.43 -7.54
CA MET A 70 5.18 12.07 -6.69
C MET A 70 5.74 12.41 -5.30
N LEU A 71 6.50 11.49 -4.72
CA LEU A 71 7.17 11.71 -3.42
C LEU A 71 8.20 12.83 -3.52
N GLU A 72 9.07 12.77 -4.52
CA GLU A 72 10.11 13.78 -4.75
C GLU A 72 9.50 15.18 -4.90
N ARG A 73 8.39 15.30 -5.62
CA ARG A 73 7.66 16.56 -5.79
C ARG A 73 7.26 17.21 -4.46
N ILE A 74 6.96 16.43 -3.43
CA ILE A 74 6.59 16.93 -2.11
C ILE A 74 7.75 16.89 -1.10
N GLY A 75 8.97 16.64 -1.57
CA GLY A 75 10.18 16.64 -0.74
C GLY A 75 10.38 15.38 0.11
N LEU A 76 9.78 14.26 -0.28
CA LEU A 76 9.93 12.97 0.39
C LEU A 76 10.68 11.98 -0.48
N ALA A 77 11.46 11.10 0.15
CA ALA A 77 12.07 9.94 -0.47
C ALA A 77 11.39 8.66 0.02
N ARG A 78 11.63 7.55 -0.64
CA ARG A 78 11.05 6.25 -0.24
C ARG A 78 11.47 5.83 1.18
N GLU A 79 12.67 6.19 1.59
CA GLU A 79 13.19 5.93 2.93
C GLU A 79 12.52 6.79 4.03
N ASP A 80 11.77 7.81 3.68
CA ASP A 80 11.02 8.64 4.64
C ASP A 80 9.64 8.07 4.97
N ILE A 81 9.14 7.19 4.12
CA ILE A 81 7.80 6.60 4.19
C ILE A 81 7.88 5.09 4.34
N TYR A 82 6.75 4.45 4.62
CA TYR A 82 6.62 3.00 4.55
C TYR A 82 5.60 2.63 3.46
N ILE A 83 5.92 1.61 2.66
CA ILE A 83 5.06 1.15 1.56
C ILE A 83 4.73 -0.32 1.79
N ALA A 84 3.43 -0.66 1.77
CA ALA A 84 2.97 -2.03 1.87
C ALA A 84 1.69 -2.24 1.07
N ASN A 85 1.53 -3.42 0.49
CA ASN A 85 0.29 -3.83 -0.14
C ASN A 85 -0.61 -4.57 0.87
N ILE A 86 -1.90 -4.63 0.60
CA ILE A 86 -2.85 -5.45 1.35
C ILE A 86 -2.48 -6.93 1.19
N LEU A 87 -2.23 -7.37 -0.04
CA LEU A 87 -1.79 -8.73 -0.34
C LEU A 87 -0.27 -8.81 -0.36
N LYS A 88 0.28 -9.89 0.18
CA LYS A 88 1.72 -10.12 0.26
C LYS A 88 2.26 -11.02 -0.84
N CYS A 89 1.38 -11.61 -1.63
CA CYS A 89 1.72 -12.51 -2.72
C CYS A 89 1.06 -12.06 -4.00
N ARG A 90 1.74 -12.25 -5.13
CA ARG A 90 1.19 -11.93 -6.45
C ARG A 90 0.02 -12.83 -6.79
N PRO A 91 -1.17 -12.27 -7.10
CA PRO A 91 -2.28 -13.06 -7.59
C PRO A 91 -2.08 -13.49 -9.05
N PRO A 92 -2.57 -14.67 -9.47
CA PRO A 92 -2.49 -15.12 -10.85
C PRO A 92 -3.12 -14.10 -11.80
N GLY A 93 -2.38 -13.74 -12.87
CA GLY A 93 -2.83 -12.74 -13.84
C GLY A 93 -3.07 -11.35 -13.25
N ASN A 94 -2.48 -11.03 -12.10
CA ASN A 94 -2.70 -9.80 -11.34
C ASN A 94 -4.18 -9.56 -10.99
N ARG A 95 -4.96 -10.64 -10.89
CA ARG A 95 -6.39 -10.60 -10.59
C ARG A 95 -6.67 -10.83 -9.12
N ASP A 96 -7.81 -10.34 -8.71
CA ASP A 96 -8.30 -10.26 -7.37
C ASP A 96 -8.40 -11.62 -6.64
N PRO A 97 -7.65 -11.83 -5.57
CA PRO A 97 -7.87 -12.92 -4.63
C PRO A 97 -8.66 -12.43 -3.43
N LYS A 98 -9.06 -13.36 -2.59
CA LYS A 98 -9.73 -13.07 -1.33
C LYS A 98 -8.75 -12.42 -0.35
N PRO A 99 -8.91 -11.14 -0.02
CA PRO A 99 -7.94 -10.41 0.81
C PRO A 99 -7.99 -10.79 2.29
N GLU A 100 -9.06 -11.45 2.75
CA GLU A 100 -9.35 -11.67 4.17
C GLU A 100 -8.23 -12.44 4.89
N VAL A 101 -7.50 -13.27 4.17
CA VAL A 101 -6.39 -14.06 4.72
C VAL A 101 -5.14 -13.21 4.91
N CYS A 102 -4.92 -12.21 4.04
CA CYS A 102 -3.75 -11.34 4.07
C CYS A 102 -3.93 -10.08 4.91
N THR A 103 -5.17 -9.60 5.07
CA THR A 103 -5.42 -8.33 5.76
C THR A 103 -4.88 -8.25 7.17
N PRO A 104 -4.82 -9.34 7.98
CA PRO A 104 -4.20 -9.28 9.29
C PRO A 104 -2.74 -8.83 9.26
N TRP A 105 -1.99 -9.18 8.23
CA TRP A 105 -0.58 -8.78 8.09
C TRP A 105 -0.41 -7.27 7.95
N LEU A 106 -1.23 -6.63 7.11
CA LEU A 106 -1.21 -5.17 6.97
C LEU A 106 -1.59 -4.49 8.28
N ARG A 107 -2.60 -4.99 8.98
CA ARG A 107 -3.01 -4.45 10.28
C ARG A 107 -1.87 -4.47 11.29
N GLU A 108 -1.13 -5.57 11.37
CA GLU A 108 0.03 -5.66 12.27
C GLU A 108 1.17 -4.72 11.84
N GLN A 109 1.40 -4.57 10.52
CA GLN A 109 2.36 -3.60 10.02
C GLN A 109 1.98 -2.16 10.39
N VAL A 110 0.72 -1.77 10.22
CA VAL A 110 0.22 -0.45 10.60
C VAL A 110 0.42 -0.19 12.09
N LYS A 111 0.14 -1.19 12.94
CA LYS A 111 0.38 -1.09 14.38
C LYS A 111 1.86 -0.92 14.71
N ALA A 112 2.74 -1.66 14.02
CA ALA A 112 4.18 -1.62 14.27
C ALA A 112 4.82 -0.32 13.79
N VAL A 113 4.44 0.17 12.61
CA VAL A 113 4.95 1.44 12.04
C VAL A 113 4.34 2.65 12.73
N HIS A 114 3.09 2.55 13.16
CA HIS A 114 2.36 3.59 13.87
C HIS A 114 2.27 4.92 13.10
N PRO A 115 1.84 4.91 11.82
CA PRO A 115 1.71 6.12 11.02
C PRO A 115 0.52 6.97 11.49
N THR A 116 0.51 8.24 11.09
CA THR A 116 -0.65 9.12 11.27
C THR A 116 -1.42 9.33 9.97
N VAL A 117 -0.75 9.12 8.83
CA VAL A 117 -1.32 9.29 7.50
C VAL A 117 -1.23 7.98 6.72
N LEU A 118 -2.37 7.55 6.18
CA LEU A 118 -2.45 6.43 5.23
C LEU A 118 -2.79 6.98 3.84
N VAL A 119 -1.97 6.67 2.85
CA VAL A 119 -2.26 7.00 1.45
C VAL A 119 -2.71 5.72 0.76
N THR A 120 -3.97 5.66 0.34
CA THR A 120 -4.52 4.48 -0.32
C THR A 120 -4.50 4.67 -1.83
N MET A 121 -3.89 3.71 -2.54
CA MET A 121 -3.70 3.78 -3.98
C MET A 121 -4.67 2.86 -4.71
N GLY A 122 -5.65 3.48 -5.38
CA GLY A 122 -6.66 2.79 -6.17
C GLY A 122 -7.90 2.38 -5.39
N ASN A 123 -8.86 1.81 -6.11
CA ASN A 123 -10.17 1.44 -5.56
C ASN A 123 -10.09 0.38 -4.46
N PHE A 124 -9.31 -0.67 -4.69
CA PHE A 124 -9.26 -1.81 -3.78
C PHE A 124 -8.77 -1.41 -2.39
N SER A 125 -7.60 -0.78 -2.30
CA SER A 125 -7.03 -0.35 -1.03
C SER A 125 -7.90 0.72 -0.35
N THR A 126 -8.46 1.64 -1.12
CA THR A 126 -9.34 2.69 -0.59
C THR A 126 -10.61 2.12 0.01
N LYS A 127 -11.30 1.24 -0.73
CA LYS A 127 -12.52 0.58 -0.23
C LYS A 127 -12.25 -0.26 1.01
N PHE A 128 -11.12 -0.93 1.03
CA PHE A 128 -10.72 -1.75 2.17
C PHE A 128 -10.45 -0.91 3.43
N ILE A 129 -9.63 0.14 3.31
CA ILE A 129 -9.26 0.98 4.46
C ILE A 129 -10.44 1.81 4.97
N LEU A 130 -11.22 2.41 4.07
CA LEU A 130 -12.37 3.23 4.42
C LEU A 130 -13.65 2.44 4.67
N GLN A 131 -13.64 1.12 4.38
CA GLN A 131 -14.80 0.24 4.50
C GLN A 131 -16.04 0.81 3.78
N THR A 132 -15.84 1.17 2.53
CA THR A 132 -16.86 1.79 1.67
C THR A 132 -16.92 1.11 0.32
N ASN A 133 -18.08 1.18 -0.34
CA ASN A 133 -18.25 0.78 -1.73
C ASN A 133 -18.08 1.95 -2.72
N THR A 134 -17.89 3.16 -2.21
CA THR A 134 -17.70 4.36 -3.03
C THR A 134 -16.37 4.27 -3.79
N GLY A 135 -16.39 4.63 -5.07
CA GLY A 135 -15.21 4.57 -5.93
C GLY A 135 -14.22 5.71 -5.69
N ILE A 136 -12.98 5.48 -6.11
CA ILE A 136 -11.86 6.42 -5.94
C ILE A 136 -12.14 7.79 -6.57
N THR A 137 -12.87 7.83 -7.67
CA THR A 137 -13.21 9.08 -8.38
C THR A 137 -13.94 10.08 -7.48
N ARG A 138 -14.74 9.59 -6.54
CA ARG A 138 -15.47 10.43 -5.59
C ARG A 138 -14.70 10.68 -4.31
N LEU A 139 -13.76 9.83 -3.96
CA LEU A 139 -13.06 9.86 -2.69
C LEU A 139 -11.73 10.59 -2.73
N CYS A 140 -11.07 10.66 -3.89
CA CYS A 140 -9.81 11.40 -4.04
C CYS A 140 -10.00 12.92 -3.90
N GLY A 141 -8.91 13.64 -3.74
CA GLY A 141 -8.91 15.10 -3.63
C GLY A 141 -9.21 15.65 -2.24
N LYS A 142 -9.36 14.80 -1.23
CA LYS A 142 -9.65 15.22 0.13
C LYS A 142 -9.16 14.22 1.17
N ILE A 143 -9.01 14.69 2.41
CA ILE A 143 -8.61 13.87 3.54
C ILE A 143 -9.86 13.29 4.20
N HIS A 144 -9.83 11.98 4.46
CA HIS A 144 -10.84 11.26 5.24
C HIS A 144 -10.24 10.88 6.60
N VAL A 145 -11.07 10.81 7.63
CA VAL A 145 -10.63 10.40 8.96
C VAL A 145 -11.25 9.04 9.29
N THR A 146 -10.42 8.07 9.64
CA THR A 146 -10.84 6.74 10.07
C THR A 146 -10.04 6.36 11.32
N GLY A 147 -10.72 6.26 12.48
CA GLY A 147 -10.02 6.05 13.74
C GLY A 147 -8.96 7.13 13.98
N PRO A 148 -7.70 6.74 14.31
CA PRO A 148 -6.64 7.71 14.53
C PRO A 148 -5.96 8.18 13.24
N PHE A 149 -6.39 7.70 12.08
CA PHE A 149 -5.70 7.93 10.81
C PHE A 149 -6.35 9.02 9.97
N ARG A 150 -5.52 9.81 9.33
CA ARG A 150 -5.89 10.62 8.17
C ARG A 150 -5.63 9.77 6.92
N VAL A 151 -6.67 9.56 6.12
CA VAL A 151 -6.59 8.73 4.91
C VAL A 151 -6.69 9.64 3.69
N ILE A 152 -5.73 9.51 2.78
CA ILE A 152 -5.69 10.25 1.52
C ILE A 152 -5.83 9.23 0.39
N PRO A 153 -7.04 9.07 -0.16
CA PRO A 153 -7.24 8.23 -1.34
C PRO A 153 -6.67 8.91 -2.58
N THR A 154 -6.02 8.12 -3.43
CA THR A 154 -5.55 8.58 -4.74
C THR A 154 -5.68 7.47 -5.78
N PHE A 155 -5.63 7.84 -7.06
CA PHE A 155 -5.56 6.85 -8.12
C PHE A 155 -4.29 6.01 -7.99
N HIS A 156 -4.38 4.74 -8.36
CA HIS A 156 -3.18 3.92 -8.48
C HIS A 156 -2.28 4.49 -9.58
N PRO A 157 -0.95 4.59 -9.37
CA PRO A 157 -0.05 5.14 -10.38
C PRO A 157 -0.15 4.43 -11.74
N ALA A 158 -0.44 3.13 -11.78
CA ALA A 158 -0.67 2.40 -13.00
C ALA A 158 -1.81 2.98 -13.84
N ALA A 159 -2.85 3.52 -13.22
CA ALA A 159 -3.96 4.16 -13.93
C ALA A 159 -3.51 5.42 -14.68
N ALA A 160 -2.55 6.17 -14.13
CA ALA A 160 -1.99 7.35 -14.76
C ALA A 160 -1.01 7.02 -15.91
N ILE A 161 -0.45 5.82 -15.93
CA ILE A 161 0.38 5.34 -17.04
C ILE A 161 -0.49 5.12 -18.28
N TYR A 162 -1.69 4.57 -18.10
CA TYR A 162 -2.66 4.36 -19.18
C TYR A 162 -3.43 5.64 -19.54
N ASP A 163 -3.67 6.51 -18.58
CA ASP A 163 -4.43 7.74 -18.73
C ASP A 163 -3.72 8.89 -18.03
N ARG A 164 -2.91 9.62 -18.78
CA ARG A 164 -2.09 10.72 -18.26
C ARG A 164 -2.90 11.88 -17.67
N SER A 165 -4.18 11.98 -17.99
CA SER A 165 -5.05 13.00 -17.42
C SER A 165 -5.20 12.87 -15.89
N LYS A 166 -4.91 11.68 -15.35
CA LYS A 166 -4.98 11.41 -13.90
C LYS A 166 -3.77 11.90 -13.12
N ILE A 167 -2.67 12.25 -13.77
CA ILE A 167 -1.44 12.70 -13.10
C ILE A 167 -1.70 13.91 -12.22
N GLY A 168 -2.41 14.92 -12.73
CA GLY A 168 -2.74 16.12 -11.97
C GLY A 168 -3.55 15.83 -10.70
N ALA A 169 -4.48 14.90 -10.75
CA ALA A 169 -5.25 14.47 -9.59
C ALA A 169 -4.36 13.80 -8.54
N ILE A 170 -3.44 12.93 -8.97
CA ILE A 170 -2.48 12.27 -8.06
C ILE A 170 -1.57 13.31 -7.42
N GLU A 171 -1.07 14.28 -8.18
CA GLU A 171 -0.24 15.38 -7.66
C GLU A 171 -0.97 16.16 -6.56
N GLN A 172 -2.24 16.51 -6.78
CA GLN A 172 -3.06 17.20 -5.80
C GLN A 172 -3.26 16.38 -4.53
N ASP A 173 -3.49 15.08 -4.68
CA ASP A 173 -3.63 14.17 -3.54
C ASP A 173 -2.34 14.11 -2.72
N PHE A 174 -1.19 14.02 -3.38
CA PHE A 174 0.12 14.03 -2.71
C PHE A 174 0.39 15.37 -2.00
N ASP A 175 -0.08 16.49 -2.52
CA ASP A 175 0.03 17.78 -1.85
C ASP A 175 -0.68 17.80 -0.49
N LEU A 176 -1.71 16.97 -0.31
CA LEU A 176 -2.42 16.83 0.96
C LEU A 176 -1.58 16.14 2.05
N ILE A 177 -0.49 15.47 1.69
CA ILE A 177 0.40 14.77 2.63
C ILE A 177 1.23 15.77 3.45
N LYS A 178 1.48 16.98 2.94
CA LYS A 178 2.30 18.01 3.57
C LYS A 178 1.76 18.49 4.91
#